data_ba7f16334b94263dc8096b58cfae2d2e
#
_entry.id   ba7f16334b94263dc8096b58cfae2d2e
#
_cell.length_a   1.000
_cell.length_b   1.000
_cell.length_c   1.000
_cell.angle_alpha   90.00
_cell.angle_beta   90.00
_cell.angle_gamma   90.00
#
_symmetry.space_group_name_H-M   'P 1'
#
loop_
_entity.id
_entity.type
_entity.pdbx_description
1 polymer ?
#
loop_
_entity_poly.entity_id
_entity_poly.type
_entity_poly.pdbx_seq_one_letter_code
_entity_poly.pdbx_strand_id
1 'polypeptide(L)'
;MDFALVLLIAFTVFLVVFVKTELGLYLVIFSMLLSPEITTGSGGLAEGRHVVIRTEDLILLVVAFSWLARTAVNKELGLTLKTRLNRPIMWYVVVTAIATLLGYATGSVEGPGGFFYVLKYVEYFVVYFMVANNLSDRSQAWRLIGAALLTAAIVSVIGAAQIPSGQRVSAPFEGVEGEPNTLGGYLILSMAVLAGIALETQRLRVRLTCLALLALMVVPFAYTLSRASFLAVPFVLTALGVFSTRRRLLVAAVVLLLAVSPLVGLALPKPVVNRILYTFEPEAGSATVKLGKVAFDPSTSARLMSVRRGLDKWARRPILGYGVTGTELMDVQYARTLVETGIVGLAVFFWLVWSVLKSGLTSFRALRDPEEHGLALGFLAGTVGLLVHAVGANTFIIVRIMEPFWFFAAVVVSLPALAAAEASATPARQFRRIA
;
A
#
# COMPACT_ATOMS: atom_id res chain seq x y z
N MET A 1 10.35 -23.41 17.77
CA MET A 1 11.68 -22.77 17.64
C MET A 1 12.07 -22.29 19.02
N ASP A 2 13.27 -22.63 19.50
CA ASP A 2 13.70 -22.26 20.85
C ASP A 2 13.72 -20.74 21.02
N PHE A 3 13.16 -20.24 22.11
CA PHE A 3 13.10 -18.80 22.42
C PHE A 3 14.50 -18.15 22.39
N ALA A 4 15.53 -18.87 22.83
CA ALA A 4 16.92 -18.44 22.77
C ALA A 4 17.41 -18.23 21.33
N LEU A 5 17.01 -19.08 20.39
CA LEU A 5 17.36 -18.93 18.97
C LEU A 5 16.69 -17.71 18.36
N VAL A 6 15.42 -17.42 18.69
CA VAL A 6 14.71 -16.23 18.23
C VAL A 6 15.41 -14.97 18.73
N LEU A 7 15.76 -14.91 20.01
CA LEU A 7 16.48 -13.80 20.60
C LEU A 7 17.86 -13.61 19.95
N LEU A 8 18.58 -14.68 19.68
CA LEU A 8 19.89 -14.62 19.03
C LEU A 8 19.77 -14.05 17.61
N ILE A 9 18.77 -14.52 16.84
CA ILE A 9 18.51 -14.00 15.48
C ILE A 9 18.13 -12.51 15.55
N ALA A 10 17.20 -12.13 16.43
CA ALA A 10 16.78 -10.75 16.61
C ALA A 10 17.96 -9.84 17.00
N PHE A 11 18.81 -10.27 17.91
CA PHE A 11 20.00 -9.53 18.31
C PHE A 11 21.03 -9.42 17.18
N THR A 12 21.23 -10.49 16.41
CA THR A 12 22.11 -10.45 15.23
C THR A 12 21.59 -9.47 14.17
N VAL A 13 20.29 -9.51 13.88
CA VAL A 13 19.65 -8.54 12.97
C VAL A 13 19.82 -7.12 13.50
N PHE A 14 19.58 -6.89 14.79
CA PHE A 14 19.79 -5.61 15.43
C PHE A 14 21.22 -5.08 15.22
N LEU A 15 22.25 -5.88 15.48
CA LEU A 15 23.64 -5.49 15.31
C LEU A 15 23.98 -5.19 13.85
N VAL A 16 23.57 -6.05 12.92
CA VAL A 16 23.80 -5.85 11.47
C VAL A 16 23.18 -4.55 11.00
N VAL A 17 21.94 -4.28 11.38
CA VAL A 17 21.20 -3.08 10.99
C VAL A 17 21.79 -1.82 11.67
N PHE A 18 22.27 -1.93 12.92
CA PHE A 18 22.94 -0.85 13.61
C PHE A 18 24.21 -0.39 12.89
N VAL A 19 24.97 -1.33 12.34
CA VAL A 19 26.16 -1.04 11.54
C VAL A 19 25.80 -0.53 10.13
N LYS A 20 24.86 -1.21 9.45
CA LYS A 20 24.44 -0.89 8.08
C LYS A 20 22.92 -0.88 7.97
N THR A 21 22.29 0.27 8.21
CA THR A 21 20.82 0.45 8.16
C THR A 21 20.23 0.07 6.80
N GLU A 22 20.99 0.22 5.71
CA GLU A 22 20.53 -0.18 4.36
C GLU A 22 20.14 -1.66 4.30
N LEU A 23 20.85 -2.55 5.01
CA LEU A 23 20.50 -3.99 5.08
C LEU A 23 19.17 -4.21 5.79
N GLY A 24 18.87 -3.40 6.81
CA GLY A 24 17.57 -3.40 7.47
C GLY A 24 16.44 -3.00 6.53
N LEU A 25 16.65 -2.01 5.67
CA LEU A 25 15.67 -1.59 4.67
C LEU A 25 15.38 -2.71 3.65
N TYR A 26 16.40 -3.43 3.17
CA TYR A 26 16.17 -4.60 2.32
C TYR A 26 15.36 -5.69 3.05
N LEU A 27 15.71 -5.98 4.30
CA LEU A 27 15.02 -6.98 5.08
C LEU A 27 13.54 -6.63 5.25
N VAL A 28 13.22 -5.37 5.57
CA VAL A 28 11.85 -4.88 5.66
C VAL A 28 11.13 -5.00 4.30
N ILE A 29 11.74 -4.55 3.20
CA ILE A 29 11.14 -4.62 1.86
C ILE A 29 10.76 -6.05 1.47
N PHE A 30 11.63 -7.02 1.70
CA PHE A 30 11.31 -8.42 1.40
C PHE A 30 10.29 -9.00 2.37
N SER A 31 10.28 -8.60 3.64
CA SER A 31 9.33 -9.12 4.62
C SER A 31 7.90 -8.63 4.40
N MET A 32 7.67 -7.43 3.86
CA MET A 32 6.34 -6.82 3.69
C MET A 32 5.28 -7.77 3.10
N LEU A 33 5.66 -8.65 2.16
CA LEU A 33 4.75 -9.59 1.51
C LEU A 33 5.19 -11.05 1.60
N LEU A 34 6.44 -11.31 1.98
CA LEU A 34 7.00 -12.68 2.01
C LEU A 34 7.12 -13.24 3.42
N SER A 35 6.56 -12.58 4.42
CA SER A 35 6.58 -13.05 5.81
C SER A 35 5.40 -13.98 6.10
N PRO A 36 5.65 -15.13 6.76
CA PRO A 36 4.60 -16.01 7.22
C PRO A 36 3.87 -15.45 8.44
N GLU A 37 2.61 -15.86 8.60
CA GLU A 37 1.81 -15.59 9.79
C GLU A 37 2.30 -16.44 10.97
N ILE A 38 2.44 -15.80 12.13
CA ILE A 38 2.66 -16.49 13.38
C ILE A 38 1.27 -16.70 13.98
N THR A 39 0.73 -17.91 13.87
CA THR A 39 -0.55 -18.26 14.50
C THR A 39 -0.40 -18.24 16.02
N THR A 40 -0.77 -17.15 16.64
CA THR A 40 -1.03 -17.10 18.07
C THR A 40 -2.40 -17.73 18.31
N GLY A 41 -2.46 -18.82 19.07
CA GLY A 41 -3.67 -19.62 19.28
C GLY A 41 -4.91 -18.81 19.60
N SER A 42 -6.06 -19.41 19.46
CA SER A 42 -7.46 -19.01 19.52
C SER A 42 -7.88 -17.96 20.57
N GLY A 43 -7.32 -16.78 20.53
CA GLY A 43 -7.80 -15.63 21.30
C GLY A 43 -8.50 -14.64 20.35
N GLY A 44 -9.77 -14.82 20.07
CA GLY A 44 -10.58 -13.85 19.35
C GLY A 44 -10.66 -12.55 20.14
N LEU A 45 -10.04 -11.47 19.62
CA LEU A 45 -10.02 -10.15 20.28
C LEU A 45 -11.08 -9.18 19.78
N ALA A 46 -11.92 -9.56 18.84
CA ALA A 46 -13.18 -8.90 18.46
C ALA A 46 -13.89 -9.75 17.40
N GLU A 47 -15.19 -9.92 17.49
CA GLU A 47 -16.13 -10.53 16.52
C GLU A 47 -15.49 -11.12 15.24
N GLY A 48 -14.85 -12.32 15.33
CA GLY A 48 -14.42 -13.11 14.18
C GLY A 48 -13.14 -12.71 13.48
N ARG A 49 -12.37 -11.70 13.91
CA ARG A 49 -11.03 -11.43 13.42
C ARG A 49 -9.97 -11.64 14.49
N HIS A 50 -9.09 -12.60 14.21
CA HIS A 50 -7.87 -12.77 15.00
C HIS A 50 -6.90 -11.64 14.70
N VAL A 51 -6.27 -11.11 15.76
CA VAL A 51 -5.09 -10.25 15.56
C VAL A 51 -3.97 -11.16 15.08
N VAL A 52 -3.58 -11.00 13.83
CA VAL A 52 -2.51 -11.78 13.23
C VAL A 52 -1.20 -11.04 13.45
N ILE A 53 -0.29 -11.65 14.21
CA ILE A 53 1.11 -11.22 14.28
C ILE A 53 1.87 -11.97 13.20
N ARG A 54 2.65 -11.23 12.43
CA ARG A 54 3.48 -11.77 11.35
C ARG A 54 4.96 -11.62 11.67
N THR A 55 5.77 -12.40 11.00
CA THR A 55 7.23 -12.28 11.14
C THR A 55 7.71 -10.89 10.73
N GLU A 56 7.03 -10.21 9.80
CA GLU A 56 7.32 -8.83 9.40
C GLU A 56 7.22 -7.84 10.56
N ASP A 57 6.21 -7.97 11.43
CA ASP A 57 6.01 -7.11 12.59
C ASP A 57 7.23 -7.15 13.52
N LEU A 58 7.75 -8.35 13.76
CA LEU A 58 8.94 -8.55 14.60
C LEU A 58 10.20 -8.02 13.92
N ILE A 59 10.36 -8.27 12.63
CA ILE A 59 11.48 -7.75 11.83
C ILE A 59 11.47 -6.24 11.84
N LEU A 60 10.34 -5.61 11.54
CA LEU A 60 10.21 -4.15 11.52
C LEU A 60 10.49 -3.54 12.90
N LEU A 61 10.00 -4.17 13.97
CA LEU A 61 10.28 -3.72 15.34
C LEU A 61 11.77 -3.74 15.66
N VAL A 62 12.47 -4.83 15.34
CA VAL A 62 13.92 -4.96 15.57
C VAL A 62 14.70 -3.95 14.73
N VAL A 63 14.35 -3.81 13.44
CA VAL A 63 15.00 -2.89 12.50
C VAL A 63 14.75 -1.43 12.92
N ALA A 64 13.52 -1.09 13.28
CA ALA A 64 13.16 0.25 13.74
C ALA A 64 13.88 0.62 15.04
N PHE A 65 13.93 -0.33 15.99
CA PHE A 65 14.64 -0.11 17.25
C PHE A 65 16.14 0.07 17.03
N SER A 66 16.75 -0.72 16.15
CA SER A 66 18.15 -0.60 15.75
C SER A 66 18.44 0.76 15.10
N TRP A 67 17.56 1.20 14.18
CA TRP A 67 17.65 2.52 13.56
C TRP A 67 17.56 3.65 14.60
N LEU A 68 16.58 3.60 15.51
CA LEU A 68 16.42 4.59 16.57
C LEU A 68 17.64 4.63 17.50
N ALA A 69 18.16 3.47 17.91
CA ALA A 69 19.38 3.37 18.73
C ALA A 69 20.57 4.00 18.02
N ARG A 70 20.78 3.71 16.72
CA ARG A 70 21.84 4.33 15.92
C ARG A 70 21.68 5.85 15.83
N THR A 71 20.45 6.34 15.62
CA THR A 71 20.15 7.77 15.54
C THR A 71 20.40 8.48 16.89
N ALA A 72 20.09 7.79 18.00
CA ALA A 72 20.35 8.32 19.35
C ALA A 72 21.85 8.43 19.67
N VAL A 73 22.66 7.48 19.20
CA VAL A 73 24.11 7.48 19.35
C VAL A 73 24.77 8.53 18.45
N ASN A 74 24.32 8.63 17.19
CA ASN A 74 24.85 9.57 16.21
C ASN A 74 23.98 10.83 16.16
N LYS A 75 24.16 11.73 17.08
CA LYS A 75 23.38 12.99 17.22
C LYS A 75 23.33 13.87 15.96
N GLU A 76 24.31 13.72 15.05
CA GLU A 76 24.40 14.46 13.79
C GLU A 76 23.32 14.05 12.76
N LEU A 77 22.73 12.85 12.89
CA LEU A 77 21.76 12.33 11.93
C LEU A 77 20.36 12.98 12.05
N GLY A 78 20.06 13.68 13.16
CA GLY A 78 18.74 14.20 13.45
C GLY A 78 17.68 13.08 13.61
N LEU A 79 16.66 13.30 14.45
CA LEU A 79 15.65 12.28 14.73
C LEU A 79 14.70 12.04 13.56
N THR A 80 14.33 13.08 12.83
CA THR A 80 13.41 12.96 11.69
C THR A 80 13.63 14.05 10.65
N LEU A 81 13.69 13.65 9.38
CA LEU A 81 13.68 14.60 8.28
C LEU A 81 12.36 15.40 8.31
N LYS A 82 12.44 16.72 8.20
CA LYS A 82 11.25 17.59 8.15
C LYS A 82 10.61 17.49 6.77
N THR A 83 9.56 16.71 6.67
CA THR A 83 8.75 16.60 5.45
C THR A 83 7.36 17.22 5.64
N ARG A 84 6.66 17.47 4.54
CA ARG A 84 5.26 17.94 4.57
C ARG A 84 4.31 16.90 5.14
N LEU A 85 4.70 15.62 5.22
CA LEU A 85 3.87 14.50 5.68
C LEU A 85 3.94 14.31 7.20
N ASN A 86 4.96 14.84 7.89
CA ASN A 86 5.13 14.61 9.33
C ASN A 86 3.91 15.04 10.15
N ARG A 87 3.37 16.25 9.88
CA ARG A 87 2.19 16.77 10.61
C ARG A 87 0.92 15.97 10.34
N PRO A 88 0.52 15.71 9.08
CA PRO A 88 -0.68 14.90 8.80
C PRO A 88 -0.56 13.47 9.35
N ILE A 89 0.61 12.83 9.27
CA ILE A 89 0.83 11.50 9.87
C ILE A 89 0.62 11.56 11.38
N MET A 90 1.29 12.51 12.06
CA MET A 90 1.16 12.67 13.52
C MET A 90 -0.31 12.86 13.93
N TRP A 91 -1.03 13.77 13.27
CA TRP A 91 -2.43 14.04 13.61
C TRP A 91 -3.34 12.84 13.32
N TYR A 92 -3.08 12.08 12.25
CA TYR A 92 -3.84 10.87 11.97
C TYR A 92 -3.69 9.83 13.09
N VAL A 93 -2.46 9.59 13.54
CA VAL A 93 -2.19 8.68 14.67
C VAL A 93 -2.82 9.19 15.96
N VAL A 94 -2.66 10.49 16.28
CA VAL A 94 -3.20 11.10 17.50
C VAL A 94 -4.73 11.02 17.54
N VAL A 95 -5.42 11.41 16.47
CA VAL A 95 -6.89 11.38 16.42
C VAL A 95 -7.40 9.94 16.50
N THR A 96 -6.76 9.01 15.81
CA THR A 96 -7.13 7.60 15.86
C THR A 96 -6.93 6.99 17.25
N ALA A 97 -5.81 7.33 17.90
CA ALA A 97 -5.54 6.90 19.27
C ALA A 97 -6.54 7.49 20.28
N ILE A 98 -6.85 8.79 20.18
CA ILE A 98 -7.85 9.45 21.05
C ILE A 98 -9.23 8.85 20.84
N ALA A 99 -9.66 8.65 19.58
CA ALA A 99 -10.95 8.04 19.29
C ALA A 99 -11.04 6.62 19.88
N THR A 100 -9.96 5.83 19.77
CA THR A 100 -9.92 4.47 20.33
C THR A 100 -9.92 4.47 21.86
N LEU A 101 -9.17 5.38 22.48
CA LEU A 101 -9.17 5.54 23.95
C LEU A 101 -10.56 5.92 24.49
N LEU A 102 -11.24 6.86 23.83
CA LEU A 102 -12.61 7.24 24.17
C LEU A 102 -13.59 6.09 23.91
N GLY A 103 -13.42 5.35 22.80
CA GLY A 103 -14.20 4.15 22.51
C GLY A 103 -14.03 3.09 23.60
N TYR A 104 -12.82 2.86 24.08
CA TYR A 104 -12.53 1.96 25.19
C TYR A 104 -13.16 2.44 26.50
N ALA A 105 -12.99 3.71 26.85
CA ALA A 105 -13.56 4.31 28.05
C ALA A 105 -15.11 4.28 28.08
N THR A 106 -15.76 4.31 26.90
CA THR A 106 -17.22 4.26 26.76
C THR A 106 -17.77 2.85 26.50
N GLY A 107 -16.90 1.82 26.52
CA GLY A 107 -17.30 0.42 26.33
C GLY A 107 -17.66 0.06 24.87
N SER A 108 -17.31 0.90 23.89
CA SER A 108 -17.52 0.60 22.47
C SER A 108 -16.42 -0.30 21.93
N VAL A 109 -15.17 -0.08 22.38
CA VAL A 109 -14.00 -0.91 22.04
C VAL A 109 -13.82 -1.93 23.14
N GLU A 110 -13.93 -3.21 22.79
CA GLU A 110 -13.74 -4.31 23.71
C GLU A 110 -12.27 -4.79 23.69
N GLY A 111 -11.62 -4.78 24.84
CA GLY A 111 -10.26 -5.29 25.01
C GLY A 111 -9.17 -4.49 24.28
N PRO A 112 -7.94 -5.05 24.14
CA PRO A 112 -6.77 -4.36 23.58
C PRO A 112 -6.74 -4.33 22.05
N GLY A 113 -7.66 -5.01 21.35
CA GLY A 113 -7.63 -5.16 19.88
C GLY A 113 -7.61 -3.84 19.12
N GLY A 114 -8.40 -2.85 19.56
CA GLY A 114 -8.42 -1.52 18.94
C GLY A 114 -7.06 -0.81 19.00
N PHE A 115 -6.37 -0.89 20.13
CA PHE A 115 -5.01 -0.32 20.27
C PHE A 115 -3.99 -1.04 19.41
N PHE A 116 -4.13 -2.36 19.25
CA PHE A 116 -3.27 -3.13 18.38
C PHE A 116 -3.40 -2.68 16.91
N TYR A 117 -4.62 -2.41 16.45
CA TYR A 117 -4.83 -1.84 15.11
C TYR A 117 -4.25 -0.43 14.97
N VAL A 118 -4.29 0.40 16.02
CA VAL A 118 -3.60 1.71 16.02
C VAL A 118 -2.09 1.53 15.89
N LEU A 119 -1.50 0.53 16.57
CA LEU A 119 -0.07 0.20 16.40
C LEU A 119 0.26 -0.24 14.97
N LYS A 120 -0.64 -0.99 14.30
CA LYS A 120 -0.50 -1.33 12.87
C LYS A 120 -0.46 -0.10 11.97
N TYR A 121 -1.17 0.97 12.32
CA TYR A 121 -1.05 2.24 11.59
C TYR A 121 0.30 2.91 11.82
N VAL A 122 0.82 2.87 13.04
CA VAL A 122 2.16 3.39 13.35
C VAL A 122 3.25 2.62 12.58
N GLU A 123 3.08 1.31 12.43
CA GLU A 123 4.02 0.40 11.78
C GLU A 123 4.39 0.86 10.36
N TYR A 124 3.43 1.07 9.48
CA TYR A 124 3.73 1.51 8.12
C TYR A 124 4.22 2.97 8.05
N PHE A 125 3.90 3.83 9.03
CA PHE A 125 4.52 5.15 9.13
C PHE A 125 5.98 5.08 9.58
N VAL A 126 6.34 4.10 10.41
CA VAL A 126 7.75 3.85 10.76
C VAL A 126 8.55 3.50 9.52
N VAL A 127 8.00 2.70 8.59
CA VAL A 127 8.64 2.42 7.29
C VAL A 127 8.92 3.73 6.54
N TYR A 128 7.95 4.64 6.44
CA TYR A 128 8.14 5.94 5.81
C TYR A 128 9.31 6.72 6.43
N PHE A 129 9.33 6.86 7.75
CA PHE A 129 10.38 7.62 8.43
C PHE A 129 11.74 6.94 8.32
N MET A 130 11.80 5.61 8.44
CA MET A 130 13.03 4.85 8.26
C MET A 130 13.63 5.08 6.87
N VAL A 131 12.84 4.94 5.82
CA VAL A 131 13.31 5.12 4.45
C VAL A 131 13.72 6.58 4.22
N ALA A 132 12.88 7.56 4.55
CA ALA A 132 13.16 8.97 4.31
C ALA A 132 14.41 9.48 5.03
N ASN A 133 14.71 8.94 6.23
CA ASN A 133 15.89 9.36 7.00
C ASN A 133 17.19 8.60 6.67
N ASN A 134 17.10 7.47 5.96
CA ASN A 134 18.27 6.66 5.64
C ASN A 134 18.64 6.65 4.15
N LEU A 135 17.89 7.35 3.30
CA LEU A 135 18.27 7.55 1.91
C LEU A 135 19.40 8.59 1.83
N SER A 136 20.58 8.14 1.38
CA SER A 136 21.79 8.95 1.26
C SER A 136 22.05 9.44 -0.17
N ASP A 137 21.68 8.68 -1.18
CA ASP A 137 21.91 8.97 -2.58
C ASP A 137 20.86 8.34 -3.51
N ARG A 138 20.81 8.80 -4.76
CA ARG A 138 19.87 8.31 -5.78
C ARG A 138 20.11 6.85 -6.15
N SER A 139 21.37 6.41 -6.14
CA SER A 139 21.74 5.02 -6.47
C SER A 139 21.16 4.05 -5.43
N GLN A 140 21.25 4.41 -4.13
CA GLN A 140 20.61 3.65 -3.05
C GLN A 140 19.08 3.60 -3.22
N ALA A 141 18.44 4.73 -3.56
CA ALA A 141 17.01 4.76 -3.80
C ALA A 141 16.62 3.77 -4.91
N TRP A 142 17.36 3.73 -6.02
CA TRP A 142 17.10 2.80 -7.12
C TRP A 142 17.38 1.34 -6.76
N ARG A 143 18.39 1.05 -5.93
CA ARG A 143 18.60 -0.31 -5.42
C ARG A 143 17.43 -0.79 -4.57
N LEU A 144 16.89 0.06 -3.68
CA LEU A 144 15.73 -0.26 -2.85
C LEU A 144 14.44 -0.41 -3.68
N ILE A 145 14.23 0.47 -4.68
CA ILE A 145 13.13 0.31 -5.65
C ILE A 145 13.26 -1.03 -6.39
N GLY A 146 14.47 -1.38 -6.84
CA GLY A 146 14.75 -2.67 -7.46
C GLY A 146 14.38 -3.85 -6.57
N ALA A 147 14.71 -3.79 -5.27
CA ALA A 147 14.31 -4.81 -4.30
C ALA A 147 12.78 -4.90 -4.13
N ALA A 148 12.08 -3.76 -4.06
CA ALA A 148 10.61 -3.74 -3.96
C ALA A 148 9.94 -4.32 -5.22
N LEU A 149 10.45 -4.00 -6.41
CA LEU A 149 9.95 -4.56 -7.67
C LEU A 149 10.30 -6.05 -7.83
N LEU A 150 11.45 -6.49 -7.31
CA LEU A 150 11.81 -7.91 -7.25
C LEU A 150 10.86 -8.66 -6.31
N THR A 151 10.54 -8.09 -5.14
CA THR A 151 9.52 -8.64 -4.23
C THR A 151 8.18 -8.79 -4.96
N ALA A 152 7.76 -7.77 -5.71
CA ALA A 152 6.53 -7.82 -6.49
C ALA A 152 6.56 -8.91 -7.58
N ALA A 153 7.70 -9.12 -8.22
CA ALA A 153 7.88 -10.20 -9.20
C ALA A 153 7.77 -11.59 -8.52
N ILE A 154 8.43 -11.79 -7.38
CA ILE A 154 8.36 -13.05 -6.61
C ILE A 154 6.91 -13.34 -6.19
N VAL A 155 6.24 -12.34 -5.60
CA VAL A 155 4.83 -12.44 -5.18
C VAL A 155 3.93 -12.77 -6.36
N SER A 156 4.20 -12.20 -7.55
CA SER A 156 3.43 -12.47 -8.77
C SER A 156 3.65 -13.90 -9.28
N VAL A 157 4.86 -14.44 -9.20
CA VAL A 157 5.15 -15.84 -9.53
C VAL A 157 4.41 -16.79 -8.58
N ILE A 158 4.48 -16.52 -7.28
CA ILE A 158 3.76 -17.32 -6.27
C ILE A 158 2.25 -17.22 -6.50
N GLY A 159 1.73 -16.02 -6.79
CA GLY A 159 0.31 -15.83 -7.12
C GLY A 159 -0.09 -16.57 -8.39
N ALA A 160 0.71 -16.53 -9.44
CA ALA A 160 0.44 -17.29 -10.68
C ALA A 160 0.43 -18.81 -10.42
N ALA A 161 1.28 -19.31 -9.54
CA ALA A 161 1.30 -20.73 -9.15
C ALA A 161 0.04 -21.17 -8.37
N GLN A 162 -0.75 -20.24 -7.83
CA GLN A 162 -2.03 -20.55 -7.17
C GLN A 162 -3.19 -20.76 -8.19
N ILE A 163 -3.07 -20.27 -9.43
CA ILE A 163 -4.16 -20.29 -10.42
C ILE A 163 -4.70 -21.69 -10.68
N PRO A 164 -3.89 -22.76 -10.80
CA PRO A 164 -4.39 -24.12 -11.04
C PRO A 164 -5.29 -24.66 -9.92
N SER A 165 -5.26 -24.09 -8.72
CA SER A 165 -6.13 -24.50 -7.61
C SER A 165 -7.62 -24.18 -7.86
N GLY A 166 -7.92 -23.30 -8.83
CA GLY A 166 -9.28 -22.81 -9.09
C GLY A 166 -9.79 -21.81 -8.04
N GLN A 167 -9.02 -21.55 -6.99
CA GLN A 167 -9.35 -20.55 -5.97
C GLN A 167 -8.94 -19.14 -6.42
N ARG A 168 -9.46 -18.13 -5.74
CA ARG A 168 -9.00 -16.74 -5.95
C ARG A 168 -7.56 -16.60 -5.49
N VAL A 169 -6.75 -15.96 -6.33
CA VAL A 169 -5.34 -15.71 -6.01
C VAL A 169 -5.24 -14.65 -4.92
N SER A 170 -4.47 -14.93 -3.88
CA SER A 170 -4.18 -14.05 -2.74
C SER A 170 -2.68 -13.84 -2.54
N ALA A 171 -2.31 -12.92 -1.65
CA ALA A 171 -0.90 -12.72 -1.31
C ALA A 171 -0.32 -13.97 -0.62
N PRO A 172 1.00 -14.21 -0.74
CA PRO A 172 1.64 -15.33 -0.05
C PRO A 172 1.41 -15.28 1.46
N PHE A 173 1.26 -16.45 2.09
CA PHE A 173 1.14 -16.58 3.54
C PHE A 173 -0.06 -15.86 4.18
N GLU A 174 -1.20 -15.78 3.48
CA GLU A 174 -2.46 -15.21 4.01
C GLU A 174 -3.45 -16.27 4.53
N GLY A 175 -2.95 -17.42 4.97
CA GLY A 175 -3.78 -18.51 5.47
C GLY A 175 -4.57 -19.21 4.36
N VAL A 176 -5.54 -20.06 4.77
CA VAL A 176 -6.29 -20.94 3.85
C VAL A 176 -7.31 -20.15 3.04
N GLU A 177 -7.92 -19.13 3.61
CA GLU A 177 -8.96 -18.33 2.92
C GLU A 177 -8.37 -17.19 2.08
N GLY A 178 -7.19 -16.70 2.41
CA GLY A 178 -6.50 -15.63 1.74
C GLY A 178 -7.29 -14.31 1.65
N GLU A 179 -6.63 -13.22 1.36
CA GLU A 179 -7.29 -11.93 1.08
C GLU A 179 -6.95 -11.40 -0.32
N PRO A 180 -7.67 -11.79 -1.37
CA PRO A 180 -7.40 -11.35 -2.75
C PRO A 180 -7.37 -9.83 -2.94
N ASN A 181 -8.07 -9.05 -2.09
CA ASN A 181 -8.03 -7.59 -2.15
C ASN A 181 -6.65 -7.04 -1.72
N THR A 182 -5.96 -7.71 -0.80
CA THR A 182 -4.59 -7.36 -0.40
C THR A 182 -3.65 -7.45 -1.58
N LEU A 183 -3.61 -8.60 -2.24
CA LEU A 183 -2.77 -8.78 -3.44
C LEU A 183 -3.16 -7.80 -4.55
N GLY A 184 -4.46 -7.62 -4.78
CA GLY A 184 -4.98 -6.72 -5.80
C GLY A 184 -4.55 -5.27 -5.59
N GLY A 185 -4.67 -4.75 -4.36
CA GLY A 185 -4.25 -3.39 -4.01
C GLY A 185 -2.71 -3.20 -4.12
N TYR A 186 -1.94 -4.17 -3.65
CA TYR A 186 -0.49 -4.17 -3.79
C TYR A 186 -0.04 -4.15 -5.25
N LEU A 187 -0.65 -4.99 -6.10
CA LEU A 187 -0.32 -5.06 -7.52
C LEU A 187 -0.75 -3.79 -8.27
N ILE A 188 -1.88 -3.14 -7.91
CA ILE A 188 -2.26 -1.84 -8.47
C ILE A 188 -1.16 -0.81 -8.27
N LEU A 189 -0.63 -0.69 -7.06
CA LEU A 189 0.46 0.26 -6.77
C LEU A 189 1.72 -0.08 -7.57
N SER A 190 2.16 -1.34 -7.51
CA SER A 190 3.38 -1.81 -8.16
C SER A 190 3.31 -1.69 -9.69
N MET A 191 2.18 -2.07 -10.28
CA MET A 191 1.93 -1.93 -11.73
C MET A 191 1.86 -0.46 -12.15
N ALA A 192 1.24 0.41 -11.34
CA ALA A 192 1.20 1.84 -11.64
C ALA A 192 2.60 2.46 -11.62
N VAL A 193 3.45 2.09 -10.65
CA VAL A 193 4.86 2.51 -10.59
C VAL A 193 5.63 2.05 -11.82
N LEU A 194 5.52 0.77 -12.19
CA LEU A 194 6.18 0.23 -13.40
C LEU A 194 5.69 0.91 -14.67
N ALA A 195 4.38 1.14 -14.80
CA ALA A 195 3.79 1.80 -15.95
C ALA A 195 4.28 3.25 -16.08
N GLY A 196 4.35 3.99 -14.98
CA GLY A 196 4.90 5.34 -14.96
C GLY A 196 6.36 5.38 -15.43
N ILE A 197 7.22 4.49 -14.91
CA ILE A 197 8.62 4.38 -15.34
C ILE A 197 8.70 3.99 -16.83
N ALA A 198 7.92 3.00 -17.28
CA ALA A 198 7.92 2.54 -18.68
C ALA A 198 7.50 3.63 -19.66
N LEU A 199 6.55 4.49 -19.27
CA LEU A 199 6.08 5.60 -20.10
C LEU A 199 7.15 6.67 -20.27
N GLU A 200 7.80 7.09 -19.18
CA GLU A 200 8.70 8.26 -19.19
C GLU A 200 10.14 7.89 -19.55
N THR A 201 10.62 6.67 -19.30
CA THR A 201 12.00 6.28 -19.59
C THR A 201 12.35 6.41 -21.08
N GLN A 202 13.58 6.85 -21.34
CA GLN A 202 14.17 6.89 -22.69
C GLN A 202 14.98 5.63 -23.01
N ARG A 203 15.31 4.81 -22.00
CA ARG A 203 16.13 3.62 -22.13
C ARG A 203 15.29 2.42 -22.51
N LEU A 204 15.46 1.90 -23.73
CA LEU A 204 14.68 0.75 -24.21
C LEU A 204 14.78 -0.47 -23.28
N ARG A 205 15.95 -0.76 -22.72
CA ARG A 205 16.14 -1.88 -21.78
C ARG A 205 15.27 -1.73 -20.54
N VAL A 206 15.26 -0.54 -19.91
CA VAL A 206 14.43 -0.25 -18.75
C VAL A 206 12.94 -0.41 -19.07
N ARG A 207 12.52 0.14 -20.23
CA ARG A 207 11.13 0.02 -20.68
C ARG A 207 10.72 -1.45 -20.87
N LEU A 208 11.54 -2.24 -21.57
CA LEU A 208 11.26 -3.66 -21.80
C LEU A 208 11.20 -4.45 -20.50
N THR A 209 12.11 -4.17 -19.54
CA THR A 209 12.08 -4.79 -18.20
C THR A 209 10.78 -4.43 -17.46
N CYS A 210 10.39 -3.16 -17.46
CA CYS A 210 9.13 -2.75 -16.84
C CYS A 210 7.90 -3.42 -17.50
N LEU A 211 7.87 -3.50 -18.82
CA LEU A 211 6.79 -4.16 -19.57
C LEU A 211 6.74 -5.67 -19.29
N ALA A 212 7.89 -6.34 -19.20
CA ALA A 212 7.96 -7.76 -18.84
C ALA A 212 7.45 -8.02 -17.40
N LEU A 213 7.83 -7.16 -16.44
CA LEU A 213 7.32 -7.24 -15.07
C LEU A 213 5.81 -6.93 -15.01
N LEU A 214 5.32 -5.95 -15.76
CA LEU A 214 3.89 -5.67 -15.88
C LEU A 214 3.12 -6.88 -16.42
N ALA A 215 3.61 -7.51 -17.48
CA ALA A 215 2.99 -8.71 -18.05
C ALA A 215 2.94 -9.86 -17.03
N LEU A 216 4.03 -10.04 -16.23
CA LEU A 216 4.06 -11.02 -15.15
C LEU A 216 3.01 -10.74 -14.07
N MET A 217 2.83 -9.46 -13.67
CA MET A 217 1.92 -9.06 -12.60
C MET A 217 0.45 -9.08 -13.02
N VAL A 218 0.15 -8.80 -14.29
CA VAL A 218 -1.23 -8.78 -14.82
C VAL A 218 -1.92 -10.13 -14.66
N VAL A 219 -1.19 -11.23 -14.79
CA VAL A 219 -1.77 -12.59 -14.70
C VAL A 219 -2.34 -12.85 -13.29
N PRO A 220 -1.57 -12.86 -12.19
CA PRO A 220 -2.13 -13.07 -10.86
C PRO A 220 -3.13 -11.97 -10.48
N PHE A 221 -2.92 -10.72 -10.91
CA PHE A 221 -3.87 -9.63 -10.69
C PHE A 221 -5.27 -9.96 -11.22
N ALA A 222 -5.37 -10.46 -12.45
CA ALA A 222 -6.63 -10.85 -13.04
C ALA A 222 -7.33 -11.97 -12.23
N TYR A 223 -6.57 -12.94 -11.72
CA TYR A 223 -7.11 -14.06 -10.95
C TYR A 223 -7.30 -13.76 -9.45
N THR A 224 -6.97 -12.56 -8.96
CA THR A 224 -7.47 -12.09 -7.66
C THR A 224 -8.99 -12.03 -7.64
N LEU A 225 -9.62 -11.82 -8.79
CA LEU A 225 -11.07 -11.61 -8.95
C LEU A 225 -11.58 -10.53 -7.98
N SER A 226 -10.74 -9.53 -7.69
CA SER A 226 -11.06 -8.40 -6.81
C SER A 226 -11.73 -7.29 -7.61
N ARG A 227 -13.03 -7.12 -7.41
CA ARG A 227 -13.81 -6.07 -8.08
C ARG A 227 -13.31 -4.65 -7.74
N ALA A 228 -12.90 -4.44 -6.48
CA ALA A 228 -12.31 -3.18 -6.06
C ALA A 228 -11.02 -2.86 -6.84
N SER A 229 -10.19 -3.89 -7.08
CA SER A 229 -8.97 -3.77 -7.86
C SER A 229 -9.26 -3.49 -9.34
N PHE A 230 -10.23 -4.19 -9.93
CA PHE A 230 -10.62 -3.95 -11.33
C PHE A 230 -11.19 -2.54 -11.53
N LEU A 231 -12.00 -2.06 -10.59
CA LEU A 231 -12.52 -0.69 -10.61
C LEU A 231 -11.42 0.36 -10.58
N ALA A 232 -10.31 0.10 -9.91
CA ALA A 232 -9.20 1.04 -9.81
C ALA A 232 -8.42 1.21 -11.12
N VAL A 233 -8.36 0.19 -11.98
CA VAL A 233 -7.53 0.20 -13.21
C VAL A 233 -7.83 1.37 -14.14
N PRO A 234 -9.09 1.66 -14.55
CA PRO A 234 -9.38 2.79 -15.43
C PRO A 234 -8.95 4.14 -14.83
N PHE A 235 -9.02 4.30 -13.51
CA PHE A 235 -8.58 5.53 -12.84
C PHE A 235 -7.06 5.67 -12.81
N VAL A 236 -6.32 4.56 -12.63
CA VAL A 236 -4.85 4.52 -12.78
C VAL A 236 -4.46 4.92 -14.19
N LEU A 237 -5.08 4.32 -15.21
CA LEU A 237 -4.81 4.63 -16.61
C LEU A 237 -5.14 6.08 -16.95
N THR A 238 -6.24 6.61 -16.41
CA THR A 238 -6.62 8.03 -16.57
C THR A 238 -5.59 8.96 -15.93
N ALA A 239 -5.15 8.67 -14.70
CA ALA A 239 -4.15 9.46 -14.02
C ALA A 239 -2.80 9.44 -14.77
N LEU A 240 -2.36 8.28 -15.24
CA LEU A 240 -1.18 8.16 -16.10
C LEU A 240 -1.35 8.99 -17.38
N GLY A 241 -2.51 8.93 -18.03
CA GLY A 241 -2.77 9.66 -19.28
C GLY A 241 -2.84 11.18 -19.10
N VAL A 242 -3.35 11.65 -17.97
CA VAL A 242 -3.48 13.09 -17.69
C VAL A 242 -2.11 13.72 -17.39
N PHE A 243 -1.27 13.03 -16.60
CA PHE A 243 -0.01 13.60 -16.12
C PHE A 243 1.20 13.21 -16.98
N SER A 244 1.16 12.11 -17.77
CA SER A 244 2.29 11.68 -18.58
C SER A 244 2.60 12.66 -19.72
N THR A 245 3.89 12.92 -19.93
CA THR A 245 4.39 13.65 -21.08
C THR A 245 4.19 12.86 -22.38
N ARG A 246 4.08 11.53 -22.28
CA ARG A 246 3.95 10.58 -23.39
C ARG A 246 2.58 9.91 -23.48
N ARG A 247 1.51 10.63 -23.12
CA ARG A 247 0.12 10.14 -23.12
C ARG A 247 -0.29 9.43 -24.41
N ARG A 248 0.27 9.84 -25.57
CA ARG A 248 0.01 9.18 -26.87
C ARG A 248 0.48 7.73 -26.90
N LEU A 249 1.61 7.41 -26.25
CA LEU A 249 2.08 6.02 -26.11
C LEU A 249 1.14 5.18 -25.27
N LEU A 250 0.62 5.73 -24.16
CA LEU A 250 -0.35 5.05 -23.32
C LEU A 250 -1.63 4.75 -24.10
N VAL A 251 -2.18 5.76 -24.78
CA VAL A 251 -3.39 5.59 -25.62
C VAL A 251 -3.15 4.55 -26.70
N ALA A 252 -2.01 4.63 -27.41
CA ALA A 252 -1.65 3.64 -28.44
C ALA A 252 -1.52 2.23 -27.86
N ALA A 253 -0.91 2.07 -26.68
CA ALA A 253 -0.77 0.78 -26.00
C ALA A 253 -2.13 0.20 -25.59
N VAL A 254 -3.03 1.02 -25.04
CA VAL A 254 -4.39 0.60 -24.66
C VAL A 254 -5.19 0.22 -25.89
N VAL A 255 -5.17 1.04 -26.95
CA VAL A 255 -5.86 0.75 -28.22
C VAL A 255 -5.33 -0.54 -28.86
N LEU A 256 -4.00 -0.70 -28.90
CA LEU A 256 -3.37 -1.91 -29.44
C LEU A 256 -3.80 -3.15 -28.61
N LEU A 257 -3.79 -3.07 -27.28
CA LEU A 257 -4.22 -4.16 -26.42
C LEU A 257 -5.67 -4.54 -26.70
N LEU A 258 -6.55 -3.56 -26.80
CA LEU A 258 -7.97 -3.79 -27.10
C LEU A 258 -8.20 -4.36 -28.50
N ALA A 259 -7.40 -3.92 -29.49
CA ALA A 259 -7.50 -4.40 -30.87
C ALA A 259 -6.96 -5.83 -31.03
N VAL A 260 -5.87 -6.16 -30.31
CA VAL A 260 -5.20 -7.46 -30.41
C VAL A 260 -5.86 -8.51 -29.52
N SER A 261 -6.50 -8.12 -28.42
CA SER A 261 -7.09 -9.05 -27.46
C SER A 261 -8.08 -10.04 -28.09
N PRO A 262 -8.98 -9.68 -29.05
CA PRO A 262 -9.85 -10.62 -29.71
C PRO A 262 -9.11 -11.57 -30.68
N LEU A 263 -8.03 -11.07 -31.34
CA LEU A 263 -7.27 -11.82 -32.35
C LEU A 263 -6.43 -12.94 -31.73
N VAL A 264 -5.94 -12.74 -30.52
CA VAL A 264 -5.04 -13.69 -29.82
C VAL A 264 -5.81 -14.58 -28.83
N GLY A 265 -7.16 -14.49 -28.80
CA GLY A 265 -7.97 -15.18 -27.79
C GLY A 265 -7.68 -14.68 -26.36
N LEU A 266 -7.02 -13.55 -26.25
CA LEU A 266 -6.80 -12.79 -24.99
C LEU A 266 -8.08 -12.04 -24.56
N ALA A 267 -9.26 -12.62 -24.85
CA ALA A 267 -10.48 -12.24 -24.14
C ALA A 267 -10.19 -12.36 -22.64
N LEU A 268 -10.73 -11.44 -21.87
CA LEU A 268 -10.63 -11.51 -20.40
C LEU A 268 -10.98 -12.97 -19.98
N PRO A 269 -10.17 -13.59 -19.11
CA PRO A 269 -10.43 -14.94 -18.67
C PRO A 269 -11.88 -15.09 -18.23
N LYS A 270 -12.57 -16.16 -18.63
CA LYS A 270 -13.99 -16.39 -18.27
C LYS A 270 -14.28 -16.12 -16.79
N PRO A 271 -13.43 -16.54 -15.82
CA PRO A 271 -13.65 -16.22 -14.41
C PRO A 271 -13.72 -14.72 -14.11
N VAL A 272 -12.93 -13.89 -14.81
CA VAL A 272 -12.93 -12.42 -14.64
C VAL A 272 -14.25 -11.83 -15.16
N VAL A 273 -14.65 -12.21 -16.36
CA VAL A 273 -15.93 -11.77 -16.96
C VAL A 273 -17.10 -12.19 -16.08
N ASN A 274 -17.16 -13.45 -15.70
CA ASN A 274 -18.21 -13.98 -14.82
C ASN A 274 -18.24 -13.24 -13.48
N ARG A 275 -17.06 -12.90 -12.90
CA ARG A 275 -17.00 -12.17 -11.65
C ARG A 275 -17.55 -10.75 -11.74
N ILE A 276 -17.35 -10.08 -12.88
CA ILE A 276 -17.93 -8.75 -13.14
C ILE A 276 -19.44 -8.85 -13.33
N LEU A 277 -19.91 -9.78 -14.16
CA LEU A 277 -21.33 -9.98 -14.43
C LEU A 277 -22.11 -10.40 -13.19
N TYR A 278 -21.56 -11.31 -12.39
CA TYR A 278 -22.13 -11.76 -11.12
C TYR A 278 -22.46 -10.62 -10.14
N THR A 279 -21.79 -9.46 -10.28
CA THR A 279 -22.11 -8.28 -9.45
C THR A 279 -23.55 -7.83 -9.59
N PHE A 280 -24.16 -8.08 -10.76
CA PHE A 280 -25.51 -7.66 -11.13
C PHE A 280 -26.50 -8.83 -11.16
N GLU A 281 -26.10 -10.00 -10.66
CA GLU A 281 -26.94 -11.19 -10.59
C GLU A 281 -27.38 -11.41 -9.13
N PRO A 282 -28.66 -11.13 -8.80
CA PRO A 282 -29.18 -11.39 -7.46
C PRO A 282 -29.36 -12.91 -7.25
N GLU A 283 -28.87 -13.41 -6.14
CA GLU A 283 -29.10 -14.80 -5.73
C GLU A 283 -30.49 -14.97 -5.12
N ALA A 284 -31.21 -15.97 -5.56
CA ALA A 284 -32.56 -16.28 -5.06
C ALA A 284 -32.48 -16.67 -3.56
N GLY A 285 -33.25 -15.97 -2.70
CA GLY A 285 -33.29 -16.24 -1.26
C GLY A 285 -32.27 -15.47 -0.42
N SER A 286 -31.35 -14.72 -1.04
CA SER A 286 -30.42 -13.85 -0.30
C SER A 286 -30.97 -12.43 -0.13
N ALA A 287 -30.57 -11.75 0.96
CA ALA A 287 -30.90 -10.35 1.18
C ALA A 287 -30.15 -9.49 0.14
N THR A 288 -30.85 -9.05 -0.91
CA THR A 288 -30.29 -8.23 -1.99
C THR A 288 -30.70 -6.76 -1.86
N VAL A 289 -29.75 -5.86 -2.03
CA VAL A 289 -30.02 -4.41 -2.17
C VAL A 289 -30.33 -4.12 -3.62
N LYS A 290 -31.43 -3.38 -3.86
CA LYS A 290 -31.82 -2.90 -5.19
C LYS A 290 -31.62 -1.39 -5.29
N LEU A 291 -30.99 -0.94 -6.36
CA LEU A 291 -30.89 0.46 -6.72
C LEU A 291 -31.66 0.67 -8.02
N GLY A 292 -32.91 1.14 -7.93
CA GLY A 292 -33.83 1.21 -9.07
C GLY A 292 -34.12 -0.21 -9.62
N LYS A 293 -33.76 -0.45 -10.89
CA LYS A 293 -33.95 -1.75 -11.57
C LYS A 293 -32.79 -2.72 -11.40
N VAL A 294 -31.67 -2.26 -10.83
CA VAL A 294 -30.45 -3.06 -10.67
C VAL A 294 -30.43 -3.70 -9.28
N ALA A 295 -30.35 -5.02 -9.22
CA ALA A 295 -30.12 -5.77 -7.98
C ALA A 295 -28.66 -6.20 -7.91
N PHE A 296 -28.09 -6.19 -6.72
CA PHE A 296 -26.68 -6.53 -6.50
C PHE A 296 -26.53 -7.93 -5.91
N ASP A 297 -25.39 -8.55 -6.14
CA ASP A 297 -25.01 -9.82 -5.53
C ASP A 297 -24.95 -9.73 -3.99
N PRO A 298 -24.97 -10.88 -3.27
CA PRO A 298 -25.00 -10.90 -1.80
C PRO A 298 -23.84 -10.16 -1.15
N SER A 299 -22.62 -10.26 -1.72
CA SER A 299 -21.42 -9.61 -1.16
C SER A 299 -21.48 -8.09 -1.28
N THR A 300 -21.91 -7.57 -2.43
CA THR A 300 -22.10 -6.12 -2.64
C THR A 300 -23.24 -5.59 -1.77
N SER A 301 -24.34 -6.35 -1.70
CA SER A 301 -25.50 -6.03 -0.86
C SER A 301 -25.12 -5.97 0.63
N ALA A 302 -24.35 -6.94 1.14
CA ALA A 302 -23.86 -6.95 2.51
C ALA A 302 -23.01 -5.72 2.84
N ARG A 303 -22.11 -5.30 1.91
CA ARG A 303 -21.32 -4.08 2.06
C ARG A 303 -22.19 -2.82 2.12
N LEU A 304 -23.14 -2.68 1.21
CA LEU A 304 -24.06 -1.54 1.20
C LEU A 304 -24.90 -1.48 2.48
N MET A 305 -25.38 -2.62 2.97
CA MET A 305 -26.11 -2.69 4.24
C MET A 305 -25.21 -2.36 5.44
N SER A 306 -23.96 -2.82 5.46
CA SER A 306 -23.01 -2.48 6.54
C SER A 306 -22.69 -0.99 6.55
N VAL A 307 -22.51 -0.36 5.39
CA VAL A 307 -22.35 1.10 5.29
C VAL A 307 -23.55 1.83 5.83
N ARG A 308 -24.76 1.44 5.46
CA ARG A 308 -26.01 2.06 5.96
C ARG A 308 -26.09 1.95 7.47
N ARG A 309 -25.94 0.76 8.03
CA ARG A 309 -25.93 0.56 9.50
C ARG A 309 -24.83 1.38 10.19
N GLY A 310 -23.65 1.46 9.56
CA GLY A 310 -22.54 2.27 10.03
C GLY A 310 -22.90 3.77 10.09
N LEU A 311 -23.53 4.30 9.06
CA LEU A 311 -23.95 5.71 9.04
C LEU A 311 -25.03 6.00 10.08
N ASP A 312 -25.97 5.08 10.32
CA ASP A 312 -26.98 5.19 11.38
C ASP A 312 -26.32 5.19 12.77
N LYS A 313 -25.27 4.41 12.98
CA LYS A 313 -24.46 4.44 14.20
C LYS A 313 -23.67 5.75 14.32
N TRP A 314 -22.98 6.17 13.24
CA TRP A 314 -22.19 7.40 13.23
C TRP A 314 -23.00 8.63 13.63
N ALA A 315 -24.26 8.75 13.20
CA ALA A 315 -25.14 9.86 13.56
C ALA A 315 -25.29 10.07 15.09
N ARG A 316 -25.06 9.03 15.88
CA ARG A 316 -25.11 9.10 17.36
C ARG A 316 -23.80 9.59 17.99
N ARG A 317 -22.65 9.42 17.31
CA ARG A 317 -21.32 9.88 17.75
C ARG A 317 -20.55 10.51 16.59
N PRO A 318 -20.97 11.67 16.09
CA PRO A 318 -20.47 12.19 14.80
C PRO A 318 -19.04 12.73 14.86
N ILE A 319 -18.53 13.19 16.02
CA ILE A 319 -17.28 13.94 16.11
C ILE A 319 -16.06 13.02 16.11
N LEU A 320 -15.97 12.06 17.04
CA LEU A 320 -14.81 11.16 17.23
C LEU A 320 -15.17 9.68 17.07
N GLY A 321 -16.42 9.37 16.71
CA GLY A 321 -16.85 8.01 16.43
C GLY A 321 -16.83 7.07 17.63
N TYR A 322 -16.60 5.80 17.36
CA TYR A 322 -16.67 4.70 18.32
C TYR A 322 -15.30 4.12 18.71
N GLY A 323 -14.21 4.62 18.09
CA GLY A 323 -12.88 4.03 18.21
C GLY A 323 -12.64 2.90 17.20
N VAL A 324 -11.37 2.62 16.95
CA VAL A 324 -10.98 1.52 16.06
C VAL A 324 -11.46 0.20 16.64
N THR A 325 -12.10 -0.63 15.84
CA THR A 325 -12.82 -1.86 16.25
C THR A 325 -14.07 -1.66 17.13
N GLY A 326 -14.47 -0.42 17.40
CA GLY A 326 -15.64 -0.12 18.24
C GLY A 326 -17.00 -0.36 17.56
N THR A 327 -17.02 -0.87 16.32
CA THR A 327 -18.22 -1.21 15.56
C THR A 327 -18.02 -2.47 14.74
N GLU A 328 -19.16 -3.00 14.20
CA GLU A 328 -19.12 -4.10 13.25
C GLU A 328 -18.13 -3.84 12.11
N LEU A 329 -17.54 -4.92 11.59
CA LEU A 329 -16.62 -4.86 10.48
C LEU A 329 -17.29 -4.29 9.23
N MET A 330 -16.70 -3.25 8.68
CA MET A 330 -17.09 -2.66 7.39
C MET A 330 -15.95 -2.82 6.38
N ASP A 331 -16.26 -3.34 5.20
CA ASP A 331 -15.28 -3.52 4.12
C ASP A 331 -15.15 -2.29 3.20
N VAL A 332 -15.62 -1.13 3.64
CA VAL A 332 -15.54 0.14 2.91
C VAL A 332 -14.73 1.13 3.74
N GLN A 333 -13.54 1.46 3.28
CA GLN A 333 -12.57 2.30 4.01
C GLN A 333 -13.16 3.61 4.53
N TYR A 334 -13.83 4.36 3.69
CA TYR A 334 -14.32 5.71 4.03
C TYR A 334 -15.42 5.68 5.10
N ALA A 335 -16.37 4.76 4.94
CA ALA A 335 -17.42 4.56 5.94
C ALA A 335 -16.85 4.07 7.27
N ARG A 336 -15.91 3.13 7.22
CA ARG A 336 -15.21 2.62 8.40
C ARG A 336 -14.48 3.74 9.15
N THR A 337 -13.66 4.52 8.42
CA THR A 337 -12.93 5.65 9.02
C THR A 337 -13.89 6.66 9.66
N LEU A 338 -15.02 6.98 8.98
CA LEU A 338 -16.04 7.87 9.52
C LEU A 338 -16.67 7.34 10.80
N VAL A 339 -17.01 6.06 10.87
CA VAL A 339 -17.68 5.46 12.02
C VAL A 339 -16.71 5.25 13.18
N GLU A 340 -15.49 4.82 12.92
CA GLU A 340 -14.47 4.57 13.92
C GLU A 340 -13.89 5.87 14.53
N THR A 341 -13.65 6.90 13.72
CA THR A 341 -12.92 8.11 14.15
C THR A 341 -13.70 9.41 13.98
N GLY A 342 -14.97 9.30 13.57
CA GLY A 342 -15.86 10.45 13.37
C GLY A 342 -15.45 11.33 12.20
N ILE A 343 -16.12 12.48 12.09
CA ILE A 343 -15.84 13.47 11.05
C ILE A 343 -14.42 14.07 11.19
N VAL A 344 -13.90 14.18 12.42
CA VAL A 344 -12.56 14.69 12.70
C VAL A 344 -11.52 13.72 12.12
N GLY A 345 -11.64 12.41 12.37
CA GLY A 345 -10.71 11.43 11.82
C GLY A 345 -10.79 11.32 10.30
N LEU A 346 -11.99 11.37 9.73
CA LEU A 346 -12.17 11.39 8.28
C LEU A 346 -11.53 12.64 7.63
N ALA A 347 -11.70 13.81 8.25
CA ALA A 347 -11.08 15.05 7.76
C ALA A 347 -9.54 14.98 7.82
N VAL A 348 -8.98 14.44 8.91
CA VAL A 348 -7.53 14.25 9.04
C VAL A 348 -7.02 13.18 8.05
N PHE A 349 -7.77 12.11 7.81
CA PHE A 349 -7.47 11.12 6.78
C PHE A 349 -7.39 11.78 5.39
N PHE A 350 -8.37 12.60 4.99
CA PHE A 350 -8.32 13.30 3.71
C PHE A 350 -7.21 14.34 3.65
N TRP A 351 -6.88 15.00 4.77
CA TRP A 351 -5.72 15.89 4.84
C TRP A 351 -4.41 15.12 4.61
N LEU A 352 -4.26 13.92 5.21
CA LEU A 352 -3.11 13.06 5.00
C LEU A 352 -3.00 12.65 3.52
N VAL A 353 -4.08 12.14 2.93
CA VAL A 353 -4.13 11.74 1.51
C VAL A 353 -3.79 12.92 0.60
N TRP A 354 -4.40 14.08 0.84
CA TRP A 354 -4.11 15.30 0.09
C TRP A 354 -2.65 15.71 0.18
N SER A 355 -2.06 15.59 1.37
CA SER A 355 -0.65 15.91 1.61
C SER A 355 0.29 14.96 0.86
N VAL A 356 -0.05 13.67 0.77
CA VAL A 356 0.67 12.70 -0.07
C VAL A 356 0.57 13.07 -1.55
N LEU A 357 -0.62 13.31 -2.06
CA LEU A 357 -0.83 13.69 -3.46
C LEU A 357 -0.09 15.00 -3.80
N LYS A 358 -0.19 16.01 -2.93
CA LYS A 358 0.51 17.28 -3.10
C LYS A 358 2.04 17.12 -3.07
N SER A 359 2.56 16.29 -2.19
CA SER A 359 4.00 16.00 -2.10
C SER A 359 4.48 15.23 -3.34
N GLY A 360 3.77 14.20 -3.74
CA GLY A 360 4.04 13.45 -4.97
C GLY A 360 4.01 14.34 -6.22
N LEU A 361 3.02 15.23 -6.34
CA LEU A 361 2.92 16.19 -7.44
C LEU A 361 4.07 17.21 -7.43
N THR A 362 4.50 17.63 -6.24
CA THR A 362 5.67 18.53 -6.10
C THR A 362 6.93 17.83 -6.58
N SER A 363 7.14 16.58 -6.18
CA SER A 363 8.28 15.77 -6.61
C SER A 363 8.24 15.49 -8.12
N PHE A 364 7.09 15.11 -8.65
CA PHE A 364 6.87 14.91 -10.09
C PHE A 364 7.28 16.13 -10.91
N ARG A 365 6.91 17.34 -10.46
CA ARG A 365 7.26 18.59 -11.15
C ARG A 365 8.73 18.99 -11.01
N ALA A 366 9.39 18.58 -9.93
CA ALA A 366 10.78 18.93 -9.64
C ALA A 366 11.79 18.00 -10.31
N LEU A 367 11.44 16.71 -10.48
CA LEU A 367 12.34 15.70 -11.04
C LEU A 367 12.49 15.88 -12.55
N ARG A 368 13.74 15.81 -13.03
CA ARG A 368 14.11 15.97 -14.46
C ARG A 368 14.57 14.67 -15.10
N ASP A 369 15.09 13.75 -14.31
CA ASP A 369 15.45 12.42 -14.79
C ASP A 369 14.19 11.65 -15.22
N PRO A 370 14.16 11.06 -16.44
CA PRO A 370 12.95 10.42 -16.95
C PRO A 370 12.45 9.25 -16.11
N GLU A 371 13.35 8.43 -15.54
CA GLU A 371 12.97 7.31 -14.71
C GLU A 371 12.39 7.76 -13.37
N GLU A 372 12.97 8.79 -12.74
CA GLU A 372 12.48 9.36 -11.48
C GLU A 372 11.17 10.11 -11.68
N HIS A 373 11.04 10.84 -12.78
CA HIS A 373 9.79 11.48 -13.19
C HIS A 373 8.70 10.42 -13.39
N GLY A 374 9.03 9.31 -14.07
CA GLY A 374 8.15 8.17 -14.26
C GLY A 374 7.76 7.47 -12.95
N LEU A 375 8.71 7.32 -12.01
CA LEU A 375 8.43 6.79 -10.67
C LEU A 375 7.42 7.66 -9.92
N ALA A 376 7.61 8.97 -9.91
CA ALA A 376 6.69 9.91 -9.25
C ALA A 376 5.31 9.90 -9.92
N LEU A 377 5.25 9.85 -11.26
CA LEU A 377 4.01 9.66 -12.03
C LEU A 377 3.29 8.38 -11.64
N GLY A 378 3.99 7.26 -11.63
CA GLY A 378 3.44 5.95 -11.27
C GLY A 378 2.93 5.90 -9.83
N PHE A 379 3.66 6.50 -8.89
CA PHE A 379 3.23 6.61 -7.49
C PHE A 379 1.95 7.44 -7.36
N LEU A 380 1.84 8.59 -8.04
CA LEU A 380 0.62 9.39 -8.07
C LEU A 380 -0.56 8.62 -8.64
N ALA A 381 -0.39 7.95 -9.77
CA ALA A 381 -1.42 7.15 -10.40
C ALA A 381 -1.82 5.95 -9.50
N GLY A 382 -0.85 5.29 -8.87
CA GLY A 382 -1.08 4.23 -7.90
C GLY A 382 -1.85 4.72 -6.68
N THR A 383 -1.53 5.92 -6.17
CA THR A 383 -2.29 6.55 -5.07
C THR A 383 -3.75 6.78 -5.46
N VAL A 384 -4.02 7.29 -6.67
CA VAL A 384 -5.39 7.44 -7.19
C VAL A 384 -6.07 6.07 -7.28
N GLY A 385 -5.36 5.06 -7.78
CA GLY A 385 -5.86 3.67 -7.84
C GLY A 385 -6.25 3.13 -6.47
N LEU A 386 -5.41 3.32 -5.46
CA LEU A 386 -5.69 2.87 -4.09
C LEU A 386 -6.85 3.63 -3.45
N LEU A 387 -7.06 4.91 -3.76
CA LEU A 387 -8.23 5.66 -3.32
C LEU A 387 -9.52 5.09 -3.91
N VAL A 388 -9.51 4.67 -5.16
CA VAL A 388 -10.66 4.01 -5.78
C VAL A 388 -10.84 2.60 -5.23
N HIS A 389 -9.78 1.84 -5.06
CA HIS A 389 -9.80 0.52 -4.43
C HIS A 389 -10.42 0.57 -3.02
N ALA A 390 -10.19 1.64 -2.28
CA ALA A 390 -10.73 1.89 -0.95
C ALA A 390 -12.26 2.06 -0.89
N VAL A 391 -12.93 2.22 -2.02
CA VAL A 391 -14.40 2.22 -2.12
C VAL A 391 -14.97 0.81 -1.88
N GLY A 392 -14.21 -0.24 -2.20
CA GLY A 392 -14.66 -1.63 -2.08
C GLY A 392 -13.81 -2.50 -1.15
N ALA A 393 -12.79 -1.95 -0.49
CA ALA A 393 -11.89 -2.66 0.42
C ALA A 393 -11.32 -1.72 1.49
N ASN A 394 -10.82 -2.26 2.59
CA ASN A 394 -10.16 -1.49 3.66
C ASN A 394 -8.69 -1.20 3.34
N THR A 395 -8.43 -0.57 2.20
CA THR A 395 -7.11 -0.41 1.58
C THR A 395 -6.07 0.22 2.52
N PHE A 396 -6.45 1.30 3.21
CA PHE A 396 -5.54 2.10 4.05
C PHE A 396 -5.35 1.55 5.48
N ILE A 397 -5.87 0.35 5.74
CA ILE A 397 -5.68 -0.40 6.99
C ILE A 397 -4.83 -1.64 6.74
N ILE A 398 -4.81 -2.14 5.50
CA ILE A 398 -4.07 -3.35 5.14
C ILE A 398 -2.57 -3.04 5.11
N VAL A 399 -1.83 -3.54 6.09
CA VAL A 399 -0.39 -3.30 6.28
C VAL A 399 0.39 -3.66 5.01
N ARG A 400 0.14 -4.81 4.40
CA ARG A 400 0.77 -5.31 3.16
C ARG A 400 0.55 -4.43 1.92
N ILE A 401 -0.42 -3.51 1.94
CA ILE A 401 -0.59 -2.48 0.91
C ILE A 401 0.11 -1.20 1.37
N MET A 402 -0.03 -0.86 2.66
CA MET A 402 0.42 0.42 3.19
C MET A 402 1.93 0.50 3.42
N GLU A 403 2.61 -0.59 3.80
CA GLU A 403 4.07 -0.57 3.91
C GLU A 403 4.76 -0.26 2.57
N PRO A 404 4.45 -0.98 1.46
CA PRO A 404 4.94 -0.60 0.14
C PRO A 404 4.54 0.81 -0.29
N PHE A 405 3.31 1.24 0.04
CA PHE A 405 2.84 2.58 -0.27
C PHE A 405 3.69 3.65 0.42
N TRP A 406 3.95 3.51 1.72
CA TRP A 406 4.74 4.46 2.50
C TRP A 406 6.24 4.38 2.18
N PHE A 407 6.73 3.21 1.77
CA PHE A 407 8.06 3.06 1.19
C PHE A 407 8.21 3.92 -0.08
N PHE A 408 7.31 3.76 -1.07
CA PHE A 408 7.35 4.57 -2.30
C PHE A 408 7.11 6.05 -2.01
N ALA A 409 6.22 6.40 -1.07
CA ALA A 409 6.01 7.79 -0.64
C ALA A 409 7.31 8.41 -0.12
N ALA A 410 8.04 7.70 0.74
CA ALA A 410 9.32 8.17 1.28
C ALA A 410 10.36 8.39 0.19
N VAL A 411 10.51 7.43 -0.72
CA VAL A 411 11.44 7.55 -1.85
C VAL A 411 11.08 8.75 -2.73
N VAL A 412 9.83 8.84 -3.19
CA VAL A 412 9.37 9.91 -4.09
C VAL A 412 9.51 11.30 -3.46
N VAL A 413 9.25 11.43 -2.16
CA VAL A 413 9.39 12.71 -1.46
C VAL A 413 10.85 13.12 -1.25
N SER A 414 11.76 12.15 -1.11
CA SER A 414 13.18 12.39 -0.85
C SER A 414 14.00 12.66 -2.12
N LEU A 415 13.62 12.08 -3.26
CA LEU A 415 14.37 12.18 -4.52
C LEU A 415 14.71 13.60 -4.98
N PRO A 416 13.82 14.62 -4.92
CA PRO A 416 14.17 15.98 -5.32
C PRO A 416 15.31 16.58 -4.51
N ALA A 417 15.37 16.31 -3.21
CA ALA A 417 16.44 16.79 -2.34
C ALA A 417 17.77 16.09 -2.65
N LEU A 418 17.74 14.78 -2.89
CA LEU A 418 18.92 14.01 -3.30
C LEU A 418 19.46 14.47 -4.65
N ALA A 419 18.59 14.72 -5.63
CA ALA A 419 18.99 15.24 -6.94
C ALA A 419 19.63 16.65 -6.84
N ALA A 420 19.08 17.52 -5.99
CA ALA A 420 19.64 18.85 -5.75
C ALA A 420 21.01 18.78 -5.06
N ALA A 421 21.18 17.88 -4.08
CA ALA A 421 22.46 17.69 -3.38
C ALA A 421 23.56 17.18 -4.33
N GLU A 422 23.25 16.23 -5.20
CA GLU A 422 24.19 15.73 -6.21
C GLU A 422 24.60 16.82 -7.22
N ALA A 423 23.64 17.63 -7.68
CA ALA A 423 23.90 18.74 -8.60
C ALA A 423 24.83 19.79 -7.98
N SER A 424 24.68 20.08 -6.69
CA SER A 424 25.55 21.03 -5.98
C SER A 424 26.97 20.49 -5.69
N ALA A 425 27.12 19.16 -5.55
CA ALA A 425 28.43 18.52 -5.31
C ALA A 425 29.30 18.38 -6.57
N THR A 426 28.71 18.38 -7.76
CA THR A 426 29.40 18.17 -9.06
C THR A 426 30.36 19.32 -9.42
N PRO A 427 30.10 20.62 -9.20
CA PRO A 427 31.05 21.70 -9.51
C PRO A 427 32.36 21.61 -8.72
N ALA A 428 32.31 21.22 -7.46
CA ALA A 428 33.49 21.14 -6.60
C ALA A 428 34.48 20.04 -7.03
N ARG A 429 34.04 18.99 -7.69
CA ARG A 429 34.91 17.92 -8.21
C ARG A 429 35.62 18.29 -9.52
N GLN A 430 35.02 19.13 -10.35
CA GLN A 430 35.67 19.60 -11.59
C GLN A 430 36.86 20.54 -11.30
N PHE A 431 36.75 21.43 -10.30
CA PHE A 431 37.82 22.32 -9.91
C PHE A 431 39.02 21.60 -9.24
N ARG A 432 38.77 20.44 -8.57
CA ARG A 432 39.85 19.63 -7.97
C ARG A 432 40.62 18.76 -8.98
N ARG A 433 40.16 18.59 -10.21
CA ARG A 433 40.89 17.84 -11.26
C ARG A 433 41.75 18.74 -12.16
N ILE A 434 41.65 20.04 -12.02
CA ILE A 434 42.37 21.04 -12.82
C ILE A 434 43.48 21.75 -11.99
N ALA A 435 43.47 21.57 -10.65
CA ALA A 435 44.50 21.98 -9.75
C ALA A 435 45.39 20.78 -9.35
#